data_483e6b1497ec62aea7c5d78970a285d0
#
_entry.id   483e6b1497ec62aea7c5d78970a285d0
#
_cell.length_a   1.000
_cell.length_b   1.000
_cell.length_c   1.000
_cell.angle_alpha   90.00
_cell.angle_beta   90.00
_cell.angle_gamma   90.00
#
_symmetry.space_group_name_H-M   'P 1'
#
loop_
_entity.id
_entity.type
_entity.pdbx_description
1 polymer ?
#
loop_
_entity_poly.entity_id
_entity_poly.type
_entity_poly.pdbx_seq_one_letter_code
_entity_poly.pdbx_strand_id
1 'polypeptide(L)'
;MTILQTIAVAFAMFSAIPMPQFEWSQKNMRYALCAFPLIGAVCGGLWCLVGVLPVPELVRAAGFCLVPVLVTGGIHLDGFADTCDALSSYGDAEKKLGILKDPHCGAFAVIRLCTYFILYFALCASVKFTVRFGVIWILALTLERAFSGLAVASFPMAKNTGLAYTFAEAADRITVRRVLIIYTVVLGAAMLVLGGWAAVLAALLVFWRYYAVSKKQFGGITGDLAGWFLQRAELAMLAALAVCQWGGVL
;
A
#
# COMPACT_ATOMS: atom_id res chain seq x y z
N MET A 1 0.61 11.95 24.15
CA MET A 1 0.53 12.11 22.68
C MET A 1 -0.90 12.32 22.27
N THR A 2 -1.19 13.33 21.47
CA THR A 2 -2.55 13.57 20.96
C THR A 2 -2.79 12.74 19.70
N ILE A 3 -4.05 12.45 19.40
CA ILE A 3 -4.43 11.76 18.15
C ILE A 3 -3.89 12.53 16.93
N LEU A 4 -3.95 13.85 16.96
CA LEU A 4 -3.46 14.70 15.88
C LEU A 4 -1.95 14.54 15.64
N GLN A 5 -1.14 14.41 16.68
CA GLN A 5 0.30 14.14 16.55
C GLN A 5 0.56 12.77 15.93
N THR A 6 -0.22 11.74 16.31
CA THR A 6 -0.11 10.41 15.70
C THR A 6 -0.38 10.46 14.19
N ILE A 7 -1.44 11.15 13.78
CA ILE A 7 -1.79 11.34 12.37
C ILE A 7 -0.67 12.10 11.65
N ALA A 8 -0.20 13.21 12.22
CA ALA A 8 0.84 14.02 11.61
C ALA A 8 2.15 13.22 11.39
N VAL A 9 2.57 12.42 12.37
CA VAL A 9 3.76 11.56 12.26
C VAL A 9 3.56 10.51 11.15
N ALA A 10 2.38 9.87 11.07
CA ALA A 10 2.11 8.89 10.02
C ALA A 10 2.13 9.54 8.62
N PHE A 11 1.49 10.71 8.46
CA PHE A 11 1.48 11.41 7.17
C PHE A 11 2.85 11.94 6.78
N ALA A 12 3.61 12.53 7.72
CA ALA A 12 4.98 12.99 7.46
C ALA A 12 5.90 11.86 6.99
N MET A 13 5.58 10.61 7.37
CA MET A 13 6.42 9.45 7.12
C MET A 13 6.05 8.70 5.86
N PHE A 14 4.77 8.56 5.58
CA PHE A 14 4.25 7.69 4.52
C PHE A 14 3.53 8.45 3.41
N SER A 15 3.62 9.79 3.42
CA SER A 15 3.06 10.62 2.35
C SER A 15 3.95 11.84 2.05
N ALA A 16 3.77 12.41 0.87
CA ALA A 16 4.39 13.67 0.47
C ALA A 16 3.57 14.90 0.92
N ILE A 17 2.48 14.70 1.66
CA ILE A 17 1.64 15.78 2.16
C ILE A 17 2.41 16.55 3.23
N PRO A 18 2.58 17.88 3.08
CA PRO A 18 3.31 18.69 4.07
C PRO A 18 2.65 18.61 5.45
N MET A 19 3.41 18.17 6.45
CA MET A 19 2.96 18.02 7.82
C MET A 19 3.92 18.73 8.79
N PRO A 20 3.42 19.21 9.94
CA PRO A 20 4.30 19.71 10.99
C PRO A 20 5.31 18.65 11.40
N GLN A 21 6.58 19.05 11.50
CA GLN A 21 7.66 18.15 11.90
C GLN A 21 7.62 17.93 13.42
N PHE A 22 7.63 16.71 13.86
CA PHE A 22 7.74 16.30 15.26
C PHE A 22 9.03 15.52 15.47
N GLU A 23 9.56 15.55 16.67
CA GLU A 23 10.72 14.73 17.02
C GLU A 23 10.43 13.24 16.83
N TRP A 24 11.37 12.55 16.23
CA TRP A 24 11.35 11.11 15.96
C TRP A 24 11.68 10.32 17.23
N SER A 25 10.79 10.36 18.20
CA SER A 25 10.92 9.63 19.45
C SER A 25 10.02 8.38 19.44
N GLN A 26 10.40 7.35 20.19
CA GLN A 26 9.55 6.16 20.38
C GLN A 26 8.12 6.54 20.83
N LYS A 27 8.01 7.59 21.66
CA LYS A 27 6.72 8.10 22.14
C LYS A 27 5.86 8.60 20.99
N ASN A 28 6.44 9.32 20.01
CA ASN A 28 5.71 9.91 18.89
C ASN A 28 5.39 8.91 17.77
N MET A 29 6.12 7.80 17.69
CA MET A 29 5.90 6.74 16.70
C MET A 29 4.99 5.61 17.20
N ARG A 30 4.73 5.54 18.51
CA ARG A 30 4.05 4.43 19.20
C ARG A 30 2.76 3.93 18.55
N TYR A 31 1.96 4.85 18.00
CA TYR A 31 0.66 4.54 17.38
C TYR A 31 0.58 4.99 15.91
N ALA A 32 1.68 5.40 15.29
CA ALA A 32 1.67 5.94 13.92
C ALA A 32 1.10 4.93 12.90
N LEU A 33 1.37 3.63 13.08
CA LEU A 33 0.81 2.58 12.23
C LEU A 33 -0.72 2.50 12.29
N CYS A 34 -1.37 2.94 13.39
CA CYS A 34 -2.84 3.01 13.46
C CYS A 34 -3.41 4.10 12.54
N ALA A 35 -2.64 5.14 12.25
CA ALA A 35 -3.05 6.22 11.36
C ALA A 35 -2.65 5.98 9.90
N PHE A 36 -1.82 4.97 9.61
CA PHE A 36 -1.39 4.64 8.25
C PHE A 36 -2.56 4.36 7.27
N PRO A 37 -3.64 3.65 7.66
CA PRO A 37 -4.81 3.47 6.80
C PRO A 37 -5.47 4.77 6.32
N LEU A 38 -5.37 5.86 7.09
CA LEU A 38 -5.96 7.16 6.72
C LEU A 38 -5.33 7.74 5.45
N ILE A 39 -4.05 7.44 5.17
CA ILE A 39 -3.38 7.84 3.93
C ILE A 39 -4.07 7.16 2.73
N GLY A 40 -4.51 5.91 2.90
CA GLY A 40 -5.31 5.21 1.89
C GLY A 40 -6.66 5.89 1.65
N ALA A 41 -7.33 6.33 2.71
CA ALA A 41 -8.57 7.06 2.60
C ALA A 41 -8.37 8.40 1.85
N VAL A 42 -7.27 9.12 2.11
CA VAL A 42 -6.92 10.35 1.38
C VAL A 42 -6.62 10.06 -0.09
N CYS A 43 -5.82 9.02 -0.40
CA CYS A 43 -5.57 8.59 -1.78
C CYS A 43 -6.89 8.30 -2.51
N GLY A 44 -7.76 7.49 -1.90
CA GLY A 44 -9.05 7.14 -2.48
C GLY A 44 -9.99 8.34 -2.64
N GLY A 45 -10.00 9.26 -1.67
CA GLY A 45 -10.77 10.50 -1.74
C GLY A 45 -10.32 11.41 -2.90
N LEU A 46 -9.01 11.61 -3.07
CA LEU A 46 -8.45 12.36 -4.20
C LEU A 46 -8.68 11.65 -5.53
N TRP A 47 -8.61 10.32 -5.55
CA TRP A 47 -8.96 9.51 -6.71
C TRP A 47 -10.43 9.74 -7.12
N CYS A 48 -11.36 9.75 -6.15
CA CYS A 48 -12.77 10.07 -6.41
C CYS A 48 -12.96 11.51 -6.90
N LEU A 49 -12.19 12.46 -6.36
CA LEU A 49 -12.21 13.84 -6.83
C LEU A 49 -11.82 13.91 -8.32
N VAL A 50 -10.76 13.21 -8.73
CA VAL A 50 -10.40 13.09 -10.15
C VAL A 50 -11.55 12.45 -10.95
N GLY A 51 -12.25 11.47 -10.38
CA GLY A 51 -13.36 10.75 -11.01
C GLY A 51 -14.53 11.65 -11.41
N VAL A 52 -14.79 12.72 -10.65
CA VAL A 52 -15.89 13.67 -10.92
C VAL A 52 -15.48 14.87 -11.78
N LEU A 53 -14.20 15.03 -12.12
CA LEU A 53 -13.75 16.14 -12.94
C LEU A 53 -14.26 16.00 -14.39
N PRO A 54 -14.67 17.09 -15.04
CA PRO A 54 -15.12 17.11 -16.43
C PRO A 54 -13.92 17.13 -17.40
N VAL A 55 -13.13 16.06 -17.39
CA VAL A 55 -11.93 15.90 -18.24
C VAL A 55 -12.09 14.69 -19.16
N PRO A 56 -11.36 14.64 -20.31
CA PRO A 56 -11.33 13.45 -21.17
C PRO A 56 -10.95 12.18 -20.42
N GLU A 57 -11.50 11.02 -20.83
CA GLU A 57 -11.32 9.74 -20.13
C GLU A 57 -9.86 9.34 -19.94
N LEU A 58 -9.01 9.55 -20.96
CA LEU A 58 -7.59 9.25 -20.85
C LEU A 58 -6.86 10.16 -19.84
N VAL A 59 -7.27 11.43 -19.75
CA VAL A 59 -6.71 12.37 -18.75
C VAL A 59 -7.15 11.95 -17.34
N ARG A 60 -8.41 11.53 -17.20
CA ARG A 60 -8.93 10.98 -15.95
C ARG A 60 -8.18 9.72 -15.53
N ALA A 61 -7.95 8.80 -16.48
CA ALA A 61 -7.18 7.58 -16.24
C ALA A 61 -5.74 7.88 -15.78
N ALA A 62 -5.09 8.86 -16.41
CA ALA A 62 -3.77 9.33 -15.98
C ALA A 62 -3.81 9.92 -14.56
N GLY A 63 -4.83 10.72 -14.25
CA GLY A 63 -5.05 11.23 -12.90
C GLY A 63 -5.24 10.12 -11.87
N PHE A 64 -6.05 9.11 -12.17
CA PHE A 64 -6.22 7.93 -11.33
C PHE A 64 -4.90 7.20 -11.07
N CYS A 65 -4.07 7.07 -12.09
CA CYS A 65 -2.77 6.43 -12.01
C CYS A 65 -1.77 7.24 -11.16
N LEU A 66 -1.81 8.56 -11.25
CA LEU A 66 -0.84 9.45 -10.60
C LEU A 66 -1.19 9.81 -9.16
N VAL A 67 -2.47 9.79 -8.77
CA VAL A 67 -2.89 10.17 -7.41
C VAL A 67 -2.13 9.40 -6.31
N PRO A 68 -2.03 8.05 -6.32
CA PRO A 68 -1.30 7.33 -5.29
C PRO A 68 0.18 7.70 -5.26
N VAL A 69 0.79 7.93 -6.43
CA VAL A 69 2.21 8.32 -6.55
C VAL A 69 2.45 9.69 -5.92
N LEU A 70 1.62 10.68 -6.28
CA LEU A 70 1.74 12.05 -5.79
C LEU A 70 1.48 12.14 -4.29
N VAL A 71 0.48 11.42 -3.78
CA VAL A 71 0.16 11.41 -2.35
C VAL A 71 1.26 10.77 -1.52
N THR A 72 1.85 9.67 -2.01
CA THR A 72 2.87 8.92 -1.26
C THR A 72 4.30 9.40 -1.53
N GLY A 73 4.50 10.29 -2.51
CA GLY A 73 5.82 10.71 -2.95
C GLY A 73 6.64 9.57 -3.59
N GLY A 74 5.97 8.48 -3.99
CA GLY A 74 6.63 7.34 -4.64
C GLY A 74 7.29 6.34 -3.70
N ILE A 75 7.29 6.54 -2.37
CA ILE A 75 8.00 5.68 -1.41
C ILE A 75 7.62 4.19 -1.52
N HIS A 76 6.37 3.90 -1.87
CA HIS A 76 5.91 2.51 -2.04
C HIS A 76 6.35 1.93 -3.39
N LEU A 77 6.43 2.75 -4.43
CA LEU A 77 6.96 2.36 -5.75
C LEU A 77 8.44 2.09 -5.70
N ASP A 78 9.20 2.87 -4.93
CA ASP A 78 10.61 2.65 -4.65
C ASP A 78 10.83 1.25 -4.06
N GLY A 79 10.16 0.95 -2.95
CA GLY A 79 10.21 -0.39 -2.35
C GLY A 79 9.71 -1.51 -3.28
N PHE A 80 8.74 -1.23 -4.15
CA PHE A 80 8.29 -2.17 -5.17
C PHE A 80 9.40 -2.46 -6.19
N ALA A 81 10.09 -1.43 -6.68
CA ALA A 81 11.17 -1.54 -7.64
C ALA A 81 12.33 -2.36 -7.08
N ASP A 82 12.81 -2.00 -5.89
CA ASP A 82 13.92 -2.67 -5.20
C ASP A 82 13.62 -4.14 -4.93
N THR A 83 12.41 -4.42 -4.44
CA THR A 83 11.97 -5.80 -4.19
C THR A 83 11.87 -6.61 -5.48
N CYS A 84 11.40 -6.01 -6.58
CA CYS A 84 11.34 -6.68 -7.87
C CYS A 84 12.74 -7.01 -8.40
N ASP A 85 13.70 -6.12 -8.23
CA ASP A 85 15.10 -6.36 -8.62
C ASP A 85 15.72 -7.47 -7.77
N ALA A 86 15.57 -7.39 -6.44
CA ALA A 86 16.05 -8.41 -5.53
C ALA A 86 15.44 -9.80 -5.80
N LEU A 87 14.14 -9.88 -6.11
CA LEU A 87 13.46 -11.14 -6.44
C LEU A 87 13.89 -11.72 -7.79
N SER A 88 14.38 -10.88 -8.71
CA SER A 88 14.88 -11.30 -10.02
C SER A 88 16.31 -11.84 -9.93
N SER A 89 17.00 -11.65 -8.83
CA SER A 89 18.33 -12.22 -8.60
C SER A 89 18.26 -13.67 -8.15
N TYR A 90 19.21 -14.50 -8.62
CA TYR A 90 19.36 -15.91 -8.23
C TYR A 90 20.23 -16.07 -6.96
N GLY A 91 20.07 -15.17 -5.99
CA GLY A 91 20.83 -15.20 -4.73
C GLY A 91 20.01 -15.75 -3.55
N ASP A 92 20.73 -16.01 -2.46
CA ASP A 92 20.15 -16.29 -1.16
C ASP A 92 19.53 -15.03 -0.53
N ALA A 93 19.02 -15.16 0.69
CA ALA A 93 18.39 -14.05 1.39
C ALA A 93 19.35 -12.90 1.68
N GLU A 94 20.61 -13.20 2.00
CA GLU A 94 21.62 -12.17 2.31
C GLU A 94 21.93 -11.31 1.08
N LYS A 95 22.16 -11.95 -0.08
CA LYS A 95 22.39 -11.26 -1.35
C LYS A 95 21.19 -10.39 -1.74
N LYS A 96 19.95 -10.91 -1.57
CA LYS A 96 18.72 -10.16 -1.86
C LYS A 96 18.56 -8.96 -0.93
N LEU A 97 18.85 -9.10 0.36
CA LEU A 97 18.89 -7.99 1.32
C LEU A 97 19.99 -6.97 1.00
N GLY A 98 21.08 -7.41 0.38
CA GLY A 98 22.12 -6.53 -0.15
C GLY A 98 21.62 -5.66 -1.30
N ILE A 99 20.87 -6.25 -2.24
CA ILE A 99 20.26 -5.51 -3.37
C ILE A 99 19.28 -4.44 -2.88
N LEU A 100 18.46 -4.73 -1.85
CA LEU A 100 17.56 -3.73 -1.23
C LEU A 100 18.29 -2.54 -0.59
N LYS A 101 19.61 -2.56 -0.47
CA LYS A 101 20.44 -1.46 0.06
C LYS A 101 21.20 -0.73 -1.02
N ASP A 102 21.21 -1.26 -2.23
CA ASP A 102 21.91 -0.66 -3.36
C ASP A 102 21.13 0.58 -3.84
N PRO A 103 21.75 1.77 -3.88
CA PRO A 103 21.07 2.97 -4.38
C PRO A 103 20.85 2.96 -5.89
N HIS A 104 21.40 1.98 -6.62
CA HIS A 104 21.26 1.88 -8.06
C HIS A 104 20.03 1.05 -8.45
N CYS A 105 19.21 1.59 -9.33
CA CYS A 105 18.06 0.90 -9.87
C CYS A 105 18.49 -0.15 -10.92
N GLY A 106 18.18 -1.41 -10.70
CA GLY A 106 18.48 -2.48 -11.64
C GLY A 106 17.50 -2.54 -12.83
N ALA A 107 17.91 -3.22 -13.89
CA ALA A 107 17.10 -3.33 -15.12
C ALA A 107 15.75 -4.01 -14.86
N PHE A 108 15.68 -4.99 -13.97
CA PHE A 108 14.41 -5.66 -13.65
C PHE A 108 13.45 -4.78 -12.87
N ALA A 109 13.95 -3.87 -12.03
CA ALA A 109 13.13 -2.86 -11.37
C ALA A 109 12.44 -1.97 -12.42
N VAL A 110 13.18 -1.45 -13.40
CA VAL A 110 12.63 -0.63 -14.48
C VAL A 110 11.58 -1.38 -15.30
N ILE A 111 11.89 -2.62 -15.72
CA ILE A 111 10.94 -3.46 -16.49
C ILE A 111 9.66 -3.67 -15.69
N ARG A 112 9.74 -3.96 -14.40
CA ARG A 112 8.58 -4.19 -13.54
C ARG A 112 7.77 -2.92 -13.27
N LEU A 113 8.43 -1.77 -13.11
CA LEU A 113 7.76 -0.48 -12.98
C LEU A 113 6.99 -0.12 -14.26
N CYS A 114 7.64 -0.24 -15.44
CA CYS A 114 6.96 0.00 -16.72
C CYS A 114 5.76 -0.93 -16.90
N THR A 115 5.94 -2.23 -16.62
CA THR A 115 4.83 -3.21 -16.68
C THR A 115 3.70 -2.85 -15.72
N TYR A 116 4.02 -2.46 -14.49
CA TYR A 116 3.05 -2.03 -13.49
C TYR A 116 2.25 -0.82 -14.00
N PHE A 117 2.92 0.22 -14.46
CA PHE A 117 2.23 1.45 -14.92
C PHE A 117 1.39 1.23 -16.16
N ILE A 118 1.83 0.41 -17.11
CA ILE A 118 1.03 0.06 -18.31
C ILE A 118 -0.26 -0.66 -17.88
N LEU A 119 -0.15 -1.66 -17.01
CA LEU A 119 -1.31 -2.43 -16.53
C LEU A 119 -2.24 -1.55 -15.67
N TYR A 120 -1.66 -0.78 -14.75
CA TYR A 120 -2.44 0.07 -13.87
C TYR A 120 -3.19 1.16 -14.65
N PHE A 121 -2.53 1.83 -15.60
CA PHE A 121 -3.16 2.80 -16.48
C PHE A 121 -4.26 2.18 -17.35
N ALA A 122 -4.02 1.00 -17.94
CA ALA A 122 -5.01 0.30 -18.74
C ALA A 122 -6.27 -0.04 -17.91
N LEU A 123 -6.09 -0.50 -16.67
CA LEU A 123 -7.21 -0.75 -15.75
C LEU A 123 -7.94 0.56 -15.40
N CYS A 124 -7.22 1.62 -15.05
CA CYS A 124 -7.80 2.94 -14.78
C CYS A 124 -8.60 3.48 -15.99
N ALA A 125 -8.13 3.23 -17.21
CA ALA A 125 -8.82 3.65 -18.45
C ALA A 125 -10.05 2.79 -18.78
N SER A 126 -10.10 1.55 -18.28
CA SER A 126 -11.17 0.59 -18.58
C SER A 126 -12.34 0.61 -17.59
N VAL A 127 -12.15 1.19 -16.39
CA VAL A 127 -13.21 1.27 -15.38
C VAL A 127 -14.06 2.52 -15.56
N LYS A 128 -15.38 2.36 -15.43
CA LYS A 128 -16.31 3.48 -15.39
C LYS A 128 -16.42 3.98 -13.95
N PHE A 129 -16.12 5.27 -13.76
CA PHE A 129 -16.29 5.87 -12.46
C PHE A 129 -17.78 5.96 -12.07
N THR A 130 -18.14 5.38 -10.95
CA THR A 130 -19.42 5.54 -10.27
C THR A 130 -19.16 5.85 -8.80
N VAL A 131 -20.10 6.49 -8.11
CA VAL A 131 -19.97 6.77 -6.67
C VAL A 131 -19.75 5.49 -5.89
N ARG A 132 -20.48 4.42 -6.23
CA ARG A 132 -20.31 3.09 -5.59
C ARG A 132 -18.89 2.55 -5.79
N PHE A 133 -18.37 2.57 -7.02
CA PHE A 133 -17.00 2.15 -7.31
C PHE A 133 -15.98 2.98 -6.52
N GLY A 134 -16.16 4.31 -6.50
CA GLY A 134 -15.29 5.22 -5.77
C GLY A 134 -15.25 4.93 -4.26
N VAL A 135 -16.41 4.69 -3.64
CA VAL A 135 -16.48 4.32 -2.22
C VAL A 135 -15.76 3.00 -1.96
N ILE A 136 -16.01 1.96 -2.78
CA ILE A 136 -15.30 0.69 -2.65
C ILE A 136 -13.79 0.89 -2.80
N TRP A 137 -13.35 1.75 -3.73
CA TRP A 137 -11.93 2.02 -3.96
C TRP A 137 -11.27 2.76 -2.80
N ILE A 138 -11.95 3.73 -2.18
CA ILE A 138 -11.50 4.35 -0.91
C ILE A 138 -11.27 3.28 0.17
N LEU A 139 -12.25 2.40 0.36
CA LEU A 139 -12.16 1.32 1.34
C LEU A 139 -11.02 0.34 1.02
N ALA A 140 -10.81 0.02 -0.26
CA ALA A 140 -9.75 -0.86 -0.74
C ALA A 140 -8.35 -0.29 -0.45
N LEU A 141 -8.10 0.98 -0.79
CA LEU A 141 -6.84 1.65 -0.51
C LEU A 141 -6.58 1.83 1.00
N THR A 142 -7.65 1.96 1.80
CA THR A 142 -7.55 2.00 3.25
C THR A 142 -7.24 0.62 3.81
N LEU A 143 -7.87 -0.43 3.28
CA LEU A 143 -7.70 -1.83 3.70
C LEU A 143 -6.27 -2.34 3.46
N GLU A 144 -5.70 -2.07 2.29
CA GLU A 144 -4.33 -2.54 2.00
C GLU A 144 -3.29 -1.94 2.95
N ARG A 145 -3.46 -0.65 3.33
CA ARG A 145 -2.60 0.01 4.29
C ARG A 145 -2.82 -0.51 5.72
N ALA A 146 -4.05 -0.89 6.06
CA ALA A 146 -4.33 -1.59 7.30
C ALA A 146 -3.60 -2.95 7.35
N PHE A 147 -3.62 -3.74 6.26
CA PHE A 147 -2.86 -4.98 6.14
C PHE A 147 -1.35 -4.74 6.23
N SER A 148 -0.83 -3.72 5.54
CA SER A 148 0.60 -3.40 5.59
C SER A 148 1.05 -3.04 7.01
N GLY A 149 0.32 -2.17 7.70
CA GLY A 149 0.59 -1.83 9.09
C GLY A 149 0.48 -3.04 10.03
N LEU A 150 -0.50 -3.91 9.81
CA LEU A 150 -0.67 -5.16 10.56
C LEU A 150 0.51 -6.11 10.35
N ALA A 151 1.04 -6.20 9.12
CA ALA A 151 2.24 -6.97 8.82
C ALA A 151 3.45 -6.43 9.59
N VAL A 152 3.69 -5.12 9.57
CA VAL A 152 4.80 -4.47 10.30
C VAL A 152 4.69 -4.72 11.81
N ALA A 153 3.49 -4.72 12.37
CA ALA A 153 3.26 -4.99 13.79
C ALA A 153 3.32 -6.48 14.17
N SER A 154 3.28 -7.41 13.18
CA SER A 154 3.03 -8.83 13.45
C SER A 154 4.07 -9.79 12.87
N PHE A 155 4.61 -9.51 11.69
CA PHE A 155 5.53 -10.42 11.00
C PHE A 155 6.96 -10.26 11.51
N PRO A 156 7.80 -11.30 11.39
CA PRO A 156 9.21 -11.18 11.72
C PRO A 156 9.89 -10.20 10.76
N MET A 157 10.80 -9.38 11.30
CA MET A 157 11.61 -8.46 10.50
C MET A 157 12.81 -9.20 9.91
N ALA A 158 13.15 -8.92 8.65
CA ALA A 158 14.32 -9.51 7.97
C ALA A 158 15.65 -8.88 8.43
N LYS A 159 15.62 -7.65 8.95
CA LYS A 159 16.79 -6.90 9.43
C LYS A 159 16.40 -6.02 10.62
N ASN A 160 17.34 -5.76 11.52
CA ASN A 160 17.15 -4.90 12.71
C ASN A 160 17.49 -3.43 12.41
N THR A 161 17.23 -2.98 11.18
CA THR A 161 17.52 -1.61 10.71
C THR A 161 16.48 -1.17 9.70
N GLY A 162 16.40 0.14 9.47
CA GLY A 162 15.49 0.74 8.50
C GLY A 162 14.13 1.11 9.08
N LEU A 163 13.38 1.83 8.27
CA LEU A 163 12.17 2.52 8.67
C LEU A 163 11.11 1.57 9.27
N ALA A 164 10.81 0.47 8.59
CA ALA A 164 9.82 -0.50 9.06
C ALA A 164 10.21 -1.11 10.41
N TYR A 165 11.49 -1.40 10.62
CA TYR A 165 11.99 -1.88 11.92
C TYR A 165 11.80 -0.83 13.02
N THR A 166 12.18 0.42 12.75
CA THR A 166 12.02 1.52 13.71
C THR A 166 10.57 1.69 14.16
N PHE A 167 9.61 1.61 13.23
CA PHE A 167 8.18 1.66 13.58
C PHE A 167 7.70 0.40 14.31
N ALA A 168 8.18 -0.78 13.92
CA ALA A 168 7.83 -2.04 14.59
C ALA A 168 8.36 -2.09 16.03
N GLU A 169 9.55 -1.52 16.29
CA GLU A 169 10.17 -1.44 17.60
C GLU A 169 9.48 -0.42 18.50
N ALA A 170 9.16 0.76 17.96
CA ALA A 170 8.48 1.83 18.69
C ALA A 170 7.01 1.53 18.99
N ALA A 171 6.37 0.65 18.19
CA ALA A 171 4.95 0.37 18.28
C ALA A 171 4.53 -0.33 19.58
N ASP A 172 3.43 0.12 20.17
CA ASP A 172 2.65 -0.71 21.09
C ASP A 172 1.95 -1.82 20.29
N ARG A 173 2.68 -2.92 20.10
CA ARG A 173 2.25 -4.01 19.21
C ARG A 173 0.87 -4.56 19.55
N ILE A 174 0.49 -4.60 20.82
CA ILE A 174 -0.82 -5.15 21.24
C ILE A 174 -1.94 -4.22 20.78
N THR A 175 -1.82 -2.93 21.11
CA THR A 175 -2.83 -1.93 20.73
C THR A 175 -2.90 -1.73 19.22
N VAL A 176 -1.74 -1.61 18.56
CA VAL A 176 -1.66 -1.43 17.10
C VAL A 176 -2.28 -2.61 16.36
N ARG A 177 -1.98 -3.85 16.74
CA ARG A 177 -2.61 -5.05 16.16
C ARG A 177 -4.11 -5.06 16.33
N ARG A 178 -4.63 -4.77 17.53
CA ARG A 178 -6.07 -4.72 17.79
C ARG A 178 -6.77 -3.69 16.92
N VAL A 179 -6.23 -2.48 16.86
CA VAL A 179 -6.79 -1.40 16.04
C VAL A 179 -6.78 -1.79 14.56
N LEU A 180 -5.66 -2.30 14.03
CA LEU A 180 -5.55 -2.66 12.62
C LEU A 180 -6.40 -3.89 12.26
N ILE A 181 -6.58 -4.86 13.15
CA ILE A 181 -7.54 -5.96 12.97
C ILE A 181 -8.97 -5.42 12.89
N ILE A 182 -9.35 -4.49 13.77
CA ILE A 182 -10.67 -3.84 13.71
C ILE A 182 -10.84 -3.13 12.36
N TYR A 183 -9.84 -2.35 11.90
CA TYR A 183 -9.88 -1.74 10.57
C TYR A 183 -10.10 -2.79 9.47
N THR A 184 -9.32 -3.87 9.44
CA THR A 184 -9.42 -4.89 8.38
C THR A 184 -10.78 -5.58 8.36
N VAL A 185 -11.35 -5.87 9.54
CA VAL A 185 -12.68 -6.51 9.65
C VAL A 185 -13.79 -5.55 9.22
N VAL A 186 -13.78 -4.31 9.73
CA VAL A 186 -14.84 -3.33 9.43
C VAL A 186 -14.80 -2.93 7.96
N LEU A 187 -13.62 -2.63 7.41
CA LEU A 187 -13.46 -2.26 6.01
C LEU A 187 -13.82 -3.43 5.08
N GLY A 188 -13.36 -4.63 5.41
CA GLY A 188 -13.71 -5.84 4.65
C GLY A 188 -15.21 -6.10 4.64
N ALA A 189 -15.88 -6.02 5.80
CA ALA A 189 -17.32 -6.18 5.90
C ALA A 189 -18.09 -5.10 5.10
N ALA A 190 -17.67 -3.84 5.19
CA ALA A 190 -18.27 -2.76 4.42
C ALA A 190 -18.11 -2.98 2.90
N MET A 191 -16.93 -3.43 2.46
CA MET A 191 -16.69 -3.76 1.05
C MET A 191 -17.56 -4.94 0.59
N LEU A 192 -17.74 -5.97 1.41
CA LEU A 192 -18.63 -7.10 1.08
C LEU A 192 -20.08 -6.64 0.87
N VAL A 193 -20.60 -5.78 1.76
CA VAL A 193 -21.96 -5.21 1.66
C VAL A 193 -22.11 -4.37 0.38
N LEU A 194 -21.06 -3.64 -0.02
CA LEU A 194 -21.05 -2.81 -1.21
C LEU A 194 -20.79 -3.59 -2.51
N GLY A 195 -20.56 -4.91 -2.45
CA GLY A 195 -20.25 -5.74 -3.62
C GLY A 195 -18.76 -5.76 -4.02
N GLY A 196 -17.87 -5.24 -3.16
CA GLY A 196 -16.42 -5.24 -3.38
C GLY A 196 -15.71 -6.54 -2.94
N TRP A 197 -16.42 -7.65 -2.84
CA TRP A 197 -15.91 -8.93 -2.36
C TRP A 197 -14.67 -9.43 -3.13
N ALA A 198 -14.62 -9.20 -4.44
CA ALA A 198 -13.50 -9.62 -5.28
C ALA A 198 -12.19 -8.88 -4.91
N ALA A 199 -12.29 -7.59 -4.58
CA ALA A 199 -11.13 -6.83 -4.10
C ALA A 199 -10.67 -7.31 -2.72
N VAL A 200 -11.59 -7.65 -1.81
CA VAL A 200 -11.24 -8.23 -0.50
C VAL A 200 -10.48 -9.54 -0.68
N LEU A 201 -10.98 -10.44 -1.56
CA LEU A 201 -10.31 -11.70 -1.87
C LEU A 201 -8.93 -11.48 -2.49
N ALA A 202 -8.82 -10.55 -3.44
CA ALA A 202 -7.54 -10.18 -4.06
C ALA A 202 -6.54 -9.67 -3.01
N ALA A 203 -6.97 -8.77 -2.11
CA ALA A 203 -6.13 -8.25 -1.03
C ALA A 203 -5.63 -9.37 -0.09
N LEU A 204 -6.49 -10.31 0.31
CA LEU A 204 -6.13 -11.45 1.15
C LEU A 204 -5.12 -12.37 0.47
N LEU A 205 -5.31 -12.67 -0.82
CA LEU A 205 -4.38 -13.52 -1.60
C LEU A 205 -3.00 -12.84 -1.72
N VAL A 206 -2.97 -11.53 -2.00
CA VAL A 206 -1.71 -10.79 -2.08
C VAL A 206 -1.05 -10.68 -0.71
N PHE A 207 -1.82 -10.51 0.37
CA PHE A 207 -1.31 -10.47 1.74
C PHE A 207 -0.69 -11.82 2.17
N TRP A 208 -1.35 -12.93 1.86
CA TRP A 208 -0.80 -14.25 2.07
C TRP A 208 0.51 -14.45 1.29
N ARG A 209 0.52 -14.06 0.00
CA ARG A 209 1.72 -14.14 -0.84
C ARG A 209 2.85 -13.26 -0.31
N TYR A 210 2.53 -12.06 0.22
CA TYR A 210 3.48 -11.16 0.86
C TYR A 210 4.19 -11.86 2.02
N TYR A 211 3.43 -12.48 2.93
CA TYR A 211 4.02 -13.25 4.03
C TYR A 211 4.91 -14.39 3.54
N ALA A 212 4.41 -15.20 2.60
CA ALA A 212 5.14 -16.35 2.07
C ALA A 212 6.46 -15.95 1.38
N VAL A 213 6.43 -14.92 0.53
CA VAL A 213 7.62 -14.42 -0.18
C VAL A 213 8.61 -13.80 0.81
N SER A 214 8.16 -12.95 1.72
CA SER A 214 9.00 -12.30 2.72
C SER A 214 9.74 -13.33 3.57
N LYS A 215 9.03 -14.32 4.09
CA LYS A 215 9.62 -15.38 4.92
C LYS A 215 10.60 -16.26 4.13
N LYS A 216 10.21 -16.70 2.92
CA LYS A 216 11.00 -17.65 2.13
C LYS A 216 12.23 -17.00 1.48
N GLN A 217 12.10 -15.76 0.98
CA GLN A 217 13.13 -15.13 0.14
C GLN A 217 14.04 -14.18 0.92
N PHE A 218 13.58 -13.64 2.06
CA PHE A 218 14.29 -12.61 2.81
C PHE A 218 14.41 -12.92 4.31
N GLY A 219 13.80 -14.00 4.80
CA GLY A 219 13.77 -14.36 6.22
C GLY A 219 12.81 -13.53 7.07
N GLY A 220 12.12 -12.55 6.51
CA GLY A 220 11.19 -11.64 7.17
C GLY A 220 10.81 -10.47 6.29
N ILE A 221 10.14 -9.45 6.86
CA ILE A 221 9.72 -8.26 6.13
C ILE A 221 10.74 -7.12 6.24
N THR A 222 10.70 -6.21 5.23
CA THR A 222 11.37 -4.90 5.22
C THR A 222 10.40 -3.82 4.82
N GLY A 223 10.80 -2.55 4.84
CA GLY A 223 10.01 -1.44 4.30
C GLY A 223 9.74 -1.61 2.80
N ASP A 224 10.76 -2.06 2.06
CA ASP A 224 10.69 -2.26 0.61
C ASP A 224 9.67 -3.34 0.26
N LEU A 225 9.69 -4.45 1.00
CA LEU A 225 8.68 -5.52 0.88
C LEU A 225 7.27 -5.05 1.24
N ALA A 226 7.12 -4.11 2.18
CA ALA A 226 5.82 -3.50 2.47
C ALA A 226 5.34 -2.63 1.31
N GLY A 227 6.23 -1.84 0.68
CA GLY A 227 5.93 -1.11 -0.56
C GLY A 227 5.55 -2.04 -1.71
N TRP A 228 6.31 -3.13 -1.89
CA TRP A 228 5.99 -4.16 -2.89
C TRP A 228 4.61 -4.79 -2.67
N PHE A 229 4.24 -5.07 -1.42
CA PHE A 229 2.91 -5.56 -1.08
C PHE A 229 1.83 -4.56 -1.49
N LEU A 230 1.97 -3.28 -1.12
CA LEU A 230 0.97 -2.24 -1.40
C LEU A 230 0.72 -2.09 -2.91
N GLN A 231 1.78 -1.98 -3.73
CA GLN A 231 1.63 -1.86 -5.18
C GLN A 231 0.97 -3.08 -5.81
N ARG A 232 1.29 -4.28 -5.32
CA ARG A 232 0.65 -5.50 -5.81
C ARG A 232 -0.80 -5.63 -5.36
N ALA A 233 -1.11 -5.24 -4.14
CA ALA A 233 -2.47 -5.26 -3.61
C ALA A 233 -3.35 -4.27 -4.36
N GLU A 234 -2.87 -3.04 -4.56
CA GLU A 234 -3.55 -2.00 -5.32
C GLU A 234 -3.87 -2.45 -6.74
N LEU A 235 -2.88 -2.96 -7.48
CA LEU A 235 -3.09 -3.47 -8.84
C LEU A 235 -4.07 -4.66 -8.87
N ALA A 236 -3.94 -5.62 -7.95
CA ALA A 236 -4.79 -6.81 -7.92
C ALA A 236 -6.24 -6.48 -7.54
N MET A 237 -6.45 -5.57 -6.57
CA MET A 237 -7.79 -5.13 -6.19
C MET A 237 -8.47 -4.35 -7.32
N LEU A 238 -7.73 -3.45 -7.99
CA LEU A 238 -8.27 -2.71 -9.13
C LEU A 238 -8.65 -3.66 -10.27
N ALA A 239 -7.80 -4.62 -10.60
CA ALA A 239 -8.08 -5.63 -11.61
C ALA A 239 -9.32 -6.46 -11.26
N ALA A 240 -9.46 -6.91 -10.01
CA ALA A 240 -10.62 -7.65 -9.55
C ALA A 240 -11.92 -6.85 -9.67
N LEU A 241 -11.91 -5.56 -9.29
CA LEU A 241 -13.06 -4.67 -9.43
C LEU A 241 -13.39 -4.39 -10.90
N ALA A 242 -12.38 -4.20 -11.74
CA ALA A 242 -12.57 -3.98 -13.18
C ALA A 242 -13.25 -5.20 -13.82
N VAL A 243 -12.79 -6.41 -13.53
CA VAL A 243 -13.41 -7.66 -14.02
C VAL A 243 -14.87 -7.79 -13.55
N CYS A 244 -15.15 -7.47 -12.28
CA CYS A 244 -16.52 -7.47 -11.76
C CYS A 244 -17.40 -6.44 -12.49
N GLN A 245 -16.88 -5.26 -12.80
CA GLN A 245 -17.60 -4.23 -13.52
C GLN A 245 -17.86 -4.63 -14.98
N TRP A 246 -16.88 -5.20 -15.68
CA TRP A 246 -17.05 -5.69 -17.07
C TRP A 246 -18.04 -6.84 -17.15
N GLY A 247 -18.12 -7.69 -16.11
CA GLY A 247 -19.09 -8.77 -15.98
C GLY A 247 -20.49 -8.31 -15.50
N GLY A 248 -20.70 -7.01 -15.27
CA GLY A 248 -21.99 -6.47 -14.80
C GLY A 248 -22.35 -6.82 -13.35
N VAL A 249 -21.36 -7.21 -12.55
CA VAL A 249 -21.54 -7.56 -11.12
C VAL A 249 -21.43 -6.31 -10.22
N LEU A 250 -20.75 -5.27 -10.69
CA LEU A 250 -20.48 -4.03 -9.95
C LEU A 250 -20.97 -2.79 -10.65
#